data_cdf5167ba39631932aed24e6df4771f4
#
_entry.id   cdf5167ba39631932aed24e6df4771f4
#
_cell.length_a   1.000
_cell.length_b   1.000
_cell.length_c   1.000
_cell.angle_alpha   90.00
_cell.angle_beta   90.00
_cell.angle_gamma   90.00
#
_symmetry.space_group_name_H-M   'P 1'
#
loop_
_entity.id
_entity.type
_entity.pdbx_description
1 polymer ?
#
loop_
_entity_poly.entity_id
_entity_poly.type
_entity_poly.pdbx_seq_one_letter_code
_entity_poly.pdbx_strand_id
1 'polypeptide(L)'
;MKNWITAAAVIVAGMATAGGPAAAQSGDASKGQRVFNTQCKACHTVEKDGTSHTGPNLHGLFGRKAGTGGGYDSSDAMKNSGIVWDDTTLAEYGRDPKGKVPGTKMLYNGVKNAGQLADLVAYLKEATK
;
A
#
# COMPACT_ATOMS: atom_id res chain seq x y z
N MET A 1 -9.46 -71.97 -25.33
CA MET A 1 -9.72 -71.12 -24.19
C MET A 1 -8.80 -69.89 -24.34
N LYS A 2 -9.35 -68.80 -24.75
CA LYS A 2 -8.60 -67.53 -24.96
C LYS A 2 -8.90 -66.59 -23.82
N ASN A 3 -7.94 -66.40 -22.93
CA ASN A 3 -8.05 -65.41 -21.86
C ASN A 3 -7.69 -64.01 -22.41
N TRP A 4 -8.66 -63.17 -22.47
CA TRP A 4 -8.44 -61.76 -22.80
C TRP A 4 -8.31 -60.99 -21.50
N ILE A 5 -7.12 -60.57 -21.20
CA ILE A 5 -6.82 -59.66 -20.10
C ILE A 5 -6.93 -58.26 -20.65
N THR A 6 -8.02 -57.58 -20.31
CA THR A 6 -8.19 -56.17 -20.59
C THR A 6 -7.44 -55.36 -19.52
N ALA A 7 -6.33 -54.79 -19.91
CA ALA A 7 -5.63 -53.83 -19.08
C ALA A 7 -6.37 -52.49 -19.05
N ALA A 8 -6.95 -52.14 -17.91
CA ALA A 8 -7.53 -50.83 -17.69
C ALA A 8 -6.43 -49.83 -17.42
N ALA A 9 -6.23 -48.93 -18.35
CA ALA A 9 -5.31 -47.79 -18.15
C ALA A 9 -5.99 -46.78 -17.23
N VAL A 10 -5.47 -46.63 -16.02
CA VAL A 10 -5.86 -45.57 -15.09
C VAL A 10 -5.15 -44.28 -15.52
N ILE A 11 -5.88 -43.38 -16.12
CA ILE A 11 -5.41 -42.03 -16.41
C ILE A 11 -5.50 -41.22 -15.10
N VAL A 12 -4.38 -41.03 -14.43
CA VAL A 12 -4.28 -40.08 -13.32
C VAL A 12 -4.23 -38.69 -13.94
N ALA A 13 -5.37 -37.99 -13.95
CA ALA A 13 -5.43 -36.60 -14.31
C ALA A 13 -4.73 -35.78 -13.17
N GLY A 14 -3.50 -35.39 -13.40
CA GLY A 14 -2.78 -34.48 -12.52
C GLY A 14 -3.48 -33.11 -12.54
N MET A 15 -4.13 -32.74 -11.44
CA MET A 15 -4.60 -31.38 -11.22
C MET A 15 -3.35 -30.50 -11.04
N ALA A 16 -2.96 -29.80 -12.09
CA ALA A 16 -2.03 -28.69 -11.99
C ALA A 16 -2.75 -27.57 -11.26
N THR A 17 -2.46 -27.39 -9.98
CA THR A 17 -2.83 -26.16 -9.26
C THR A 17 -2.01 -25.04 -9.87
N ALA A 18 -2.61 -24.28 -10.80
CA ALA A 18 -2.05 -23.03 -11.25
C ALA A 18 -2.08 -22.06 -10.05
N GLY A 19 -0.99 -22.00 -9.31
CA GLY A 19 -0.76 -20.92 -8.37
C GLY A 19 -0.65 -19.62 -9.16
N GLY A 20 -1.74 -18.86 -9.28
CA GLY A 20 -1.70 -17.52 -9.80
C GLY A 20 -0.84 -16.62 -8.92
N PRO A 21 -0.32 -15.47 -9.44
CA PRO A 21 0.39 -14.51 -8.62
C PRO A 21 -0.52 -14.14 -7.44
N ALA A 22 0.06 -14.15 -6.22
CA ALA A 22 -0.66 -13.74 -5.03
C ALA A 22 -1.30 -12.37 -5.30
N ALA A 23 -2.64 -12.31 -5.34
CA ALA A 23 -3.35 -11.06 -5.51
C ALA A 23 -2.92 -10.13 -4.38
N ALA A 24 -2.48 -8.89 -4.72
CA ALA A 24 -2.23 -7.86 -3.73
C ALA A 24 -3.49 -7.77 -2.86
N GLN A 25 -3.33 -7.86 -1.54
CA GLN A 25 -4.45 -7.82 -0.60
C GLN A 25 -5.18 -6.49 -0.78
N SER A 26 -6.41 -6.52 -1.28
CA SER A 26 -7.24 -5.34 -1.41
C SER A 26 -7.69 -4.91 -0.01
N GLY A 27 -7.45 -3.65 0.35
CA GLY A 27 -7.85 -3.09 1.62
C GLY A 27 -9.30 -2.64 1.64
N ASP A 28 -9.82 -2.46 2.85
CA ASP A 28 -11.14 -1.89 3.13
C ASP A 28 -10.98 -0.41 3.49
N ALA A 29 -11.48 0.49 2.63
CA ALA A 29 -11.36 1.94 2.84
C ALA A 29 -12.04 2.42 4.13
N SER A 30 -13.15 1.83 4.54
CA SER A 30 -13.83 2.21 5.79
C SER A 30 -12.98 1.88 7.03
N LYS A 31 -12.30 0.74 7.01
CA LYS A 31 -11.33 0.38 8.06
C LYS A 31 -10.09 1.26 7.97
N GLY A 32 -9.63 1.56 6.77
CA GLY A 32 -8.51 2.46 6.51
C GLY A 32 -8.75 3.88 7.05
N GLN A 33 -9.97 4.38 6.95
CA GLN A 33 -10.34 5.66 7.55
C GLN A 33 -10.14 5.67 9.06
N ARG A 34 -10.45 4.58 9.74
CA ARG A 34 -10.20 4.46 11.19
C ARG A 34 -8.70 4.48 11.50
N VAL A 35 -7.89 3.76 10.71
CA VAL A 35 -6.43 3.80 10.85
C VAL A 35 -5.90 5.21 10.64
N PHE A 36 -6.36 5.90 9.60
CA PHE A 36 -5.99 7.29 9.34
C PHE A 36 -6.35 8.20 10.51
N ASN A 37 -7.58 8.13 10.99
CA ASN A 37 -8.06 8.99 12.06
C ASN A 37 -7.30 8.80 13.38
N THR A 38 -6.85 7.58 13.66
CA THR A 38 -6.13 7.27 14.91
C THR A 38 -4.62 7.48 14.81
N GLN A 39 -4.02 7.32 13.63
CA GLN A 39 -2.56 7.27 13.48
C GLN A 39 -1.96 8.35 12.57
N CYS A 40 -2.75 8.99 11.72
CA CYS A 40 -2.24 9.91 10.69
C CYS A 40 -2.81 11.32 10.79
N LYS A 41 -4.06 11.44 11.21
CA LYS A 41 -4.82 12.71 11.21
C LYS A 41 -4.21 13.81 12.07
N ALA A 42 -3.44 13.47 13.10
CA ALA A 42 -2.75 14.45 13.94
C ALA A 42 -1.75 15.30 13.14
N CYS A 43 -1.22 14.76 12.04
CA CYS A 43 -0.19 15.40 11.23
C CYS A 43 -0.61 15.69 9.79
N HIS A 44 -1.61 14.98 9.27
CA HIS A 44 -2.02 15.05 7.85
C HIS A 44 -3.50 15.40 7.69
N THR A 45 -3.80 16.08 6.60
CA THR A 45 -5.15 16.29 6.07
C THR A 45 -5.27 15.63 4.70
N VAL A 46 -6.49 15.33 4.25
CA VAL A 46 -6.75 14.70 2.94
C VAL A 46 -7.62 15.57 2.02
N GLU A 47 -8.32 16.55 2.57
CA GLU A 47 -9.24 17.40 1.85
C GLU A 47 -8.50 18.35 0.87
N LYS A 48 -9.11 18.65 -0.25
CA LYS A 48 -8.54 19.53 -1.30
C LYS A 48 -8.00 20.85 -0.76
N ASP A 49 -8.73 21.48 0.13
CA ASP A 49 -8.37 22.77 0.73
C ASP A 49 -7.75 22.60 2.14
N GLY A 50 -7.32 21.39 2.47
CA GLY A 50 -6.72 21.07 3.76
C GLY A 50 -5.35 21.73 3.93
N THR A 51 -5.10 22.23 5.13
CA THR A 51 -3.82 22.83 5.49
C THR A 51 -2.80 21.76 5.83
N SER A 52 -1.55 21.93 5.39
CA SER A 52 -0.44 21.15 5.90
C SER A 52 -0.14 21.54 7.35
N HIS A 53 0.15 20.54 8.18
CA HIS A 53 0.48 20.72 9.60
C HIS A 53 1.90 20.21 9.88
N THR A 54 2.05 19.26 10.79
CA THR A 54 3.33 18.57 11.05
C THR A 54 3.79 17.74 9.85
N GLY A 55 2.85 17.30 9.02
CA GLY A 55 3.07 16.67 7.73
C GLY A 55 2.31 17.37 6.62
N PRO A 56 2.56 17.00 5.35
CA PRO A 56 1.88 17.60 4.21
C PRO A 56 0.39 17.21 4.15
N ASN A 57 -0.41 18.10 3.55
CA ASN A 57 -1.72 17.71 3.04
C ASN A 57 -1.55 16.64 1.96
N LEU A 58 -2.37 15.59 2.00
CA LEU A 58 -2.25 14.42 1.14
C LEU A 58 -3.17 14.46 -0.09
N HIS A 59 -3.91 15.54 -0.31
CA HIS A 59 -4.75 15.65 -1.51
C HIS A 59 -3.89 15.56 -2.77
N GLY A 60 -4.35 14.77 -3.75
CA GLY A 60 -3.60 14.53 -4.98
C GLY A 60 -2.35 13.66 -4.82
N LEU A 61 -2.27 12.86 -3.74
CA LEU A 61 -1.08 12.08 -3.38
C LEU A 61 -0.67 11.08 -4.47
N PHE A 62 -1.61 10.30 -4.98
CA PHE A 62 -1.31 9.23 -5.94
C PHE A 62 -0.86 9.79 -7.29
N GLY A 63 0.28 9.33 -7.77
CA GLY A 63 0.93 9.83 -8.98
C GLY A 63 1.81 11.06 -8.76
N ARG A 64 1.85 11.62 -7.55
CA ARG A 64 2.69 12.77 -7.21
C ARG A 64 4.11 12.33 -6.87
N LYS A 65 5.09 13.10 -7.32
CA LYS A 65 6.48 12.92 -6.92
C LYS A 65 6.65 13.29 -5.43
N ALA A 66 7.34 12.44 -4.69
CA ALA A 66 7.62 12.68 -3.29
C ALA A 66 8.37 14.01 -3.07
N GLY A 67 8.01 14.70 -2.02
CA GLY A 67 8.61 16.00 -1.67
C GLY A 67 8.05 17.20 -2.43
N THR A 68 7.01 17.05 -3.22
CA THR A 68 6.51 18.15 -4.10
C THR A 68 5.11 18.65 -3.77
N GLY A 69 4.48 18.24 -2.69
CA GLY A 69 3.07 18.57 -2.52
C GLY A 69 2.71 19.33 -1.25
N GLY A 70 1.50 19.87 -1.26
CA GLY A 70 0.86 20.46 -0.08
C GLY A 70 1.45 21.73 0.46
N GLY A 71 2.36 22.41 -0.26
CA GLY A 71 3.07 23.58 0.27
C GLY A 71 3.92 23.29 1.51
N TYR A 72 4.24 22.01 1.75
CA TYR A 72 5.00 21.53 2.88
C TYR A 72 6.50 21.47 2.54
N ASP A 73 7.34 21.94 3.46
CA ASP A 73 8.80 21.82 3.31
C ASP A 73 9.26 20.42 3.71
N SER A 74 9.26 19.51 2.75
CA SER A 74 9.74 18.14 2.92
C SER A 74 11.25 18.11 3.19
N SER A 75 11.73 17.01 3.80
CA SER A 75 13.17 16.79 3.95
C SER A 75 13.88 16.69 2.60
N ASP A 76 15.16 17.00 2.55
CA ASP A 76 15.99 16.80 1.36
C ASP A 76 16.00 15.33 0.95
N ALA A 77 16.02 14.41 1.92
CA ALA A 77 15.92 12.98 1.67
C ALA A 77 14.63 12.62 0.91
N MET A 78 13.50 13.22 1.28
CA MET A 78 12.23 13.00 0.58
C MET A 78 12.25 13.60 -0.82
N LYS A 79 12.70 14.83 -0.96
CA LYS A 79 12.81 15.54 -2.25
C LYS A 79 13.72 14.82 -3.25
N ASN A 80 14.78 14.19 -2.74
CA ASN A 80 15.79 13.49 -3.54
C ASN A 80 15.52 11.98 -3.69
N SER A 81 14.43 11.47 -3.09
CA SER A 81 14.14 10.03 -3.08
C SER A 81 13.81 9.45 -4.46
N GLY A 82 13.32 10.29 -5.38
CA GLY A 82 12.85 9.83 -6.69
C GLY A 82 11.55 9.04 -6.67
N ILE A 83 10.92 8.93 -5.51
CA ILE A 83 9.67 8.16 -5.34
C ILE A 83 8.51 8.89 -6.03
N VAL A 84 7.70 8.14 -6.76
CA VAL A 84 6.35 8.53 -7.17
C VAL A 84 5.36 7.71 -6.36
N TRP A 85 4.40 8.37 -5.74
CA TRP A 85 3.46 7.69 -4.86
C TRP A 85 2.45 6.86 -5.64
N ASP A 86 2.43 5.58 -5.36
CA ASP A 86 1.46 4.60 -5.82
C ASP A 86 1.10 3.64 -4.67
N ASP A 87 0.28 2.65 -4.94
CA ASP A 87 -0.14 1.68 -3.92
C ASP A 87 1.07 0.99 -3.25
N THR A 88 2.08 0.63 -4.03
CA THR A 88 3.27 -0.07 -3.56
C THR A 88 4.20 0.83 -2.75
N THR A 89 4.59 1.97 -3.30
CA THR A 89 5.53 2.90 -2.64
C THR A 89 4.94 3.49 -1.39
N LEU A 90 3.63 3.78 -1.40
CA LEU A 90 2.93 4.29 -0.23
C LEU A 90 2.84 3.22 0.87
N ALA A 91 2.59 1.97 0.52
CA ALA A 91 2.58 0.87 1.49
C ALA A 91 3.97 0.65 2.11
N GLU A 92 5.02 0.68 1.30
CA GLU A 92 6.40 0.54 1.80
C GLU A 92 6.76 1.67 2.76
N TYR A 93 6.46 2.91 2.39
CA TYR A 93 6.71 4.07 3.24
C TYR A 93 5.84 4.07 4.50
N GLY A 94 4.57 3.75 4.38
CA GLY A 94 3.64 3.66 5.51
C GLY A 94 4.01 2.58 6.52
N ARG A 95 4.64 1.51 6.07
CA ARG A 95 5.11 0.42 6.94
C ARG A 95 6.38 0.78 7.72
N ASP A 96 7.30 1.46 7.06
CA ASP A 96 8.60 1.83 7.63
C ASP A 96 9.13 3.13 6.98
N PRO A 97 8.69 4.30 7.48
CA PRO A 97 9.08 5.58 6.91
C PRO A 97 10.60 5.79 6.88
N LYS A 98 11.28 5.50 7.96
CA LYS A 98 12.73 5.69 8.07
C LYS A 98 13.52 4.70 7.24
N GLY A 99 13.03 3.48 7.10
CA GLY A 99 13.65 2.46 6.25
C GLY A 99 13.50 2.79 4.77
N LYS A 100 12.33 3.27 4.36
CA LYS A 100 12.08 3.64 2.96
C LYS A 100 12.77 4.94 2.55
N VAL A 101 12.75 5.96 3.42
CA VAL A 101 13.37 7.27 3.20
C VAL A 101 14.21 7.64 4.42
N PRO A 102 15.46 7.16 4.49
CA PRO A 102 16.39 7.58 5.56
C PRO A 102 16.55 9.11 5.54
N GLY A 103 16.35 9.74 6.68
CA GLY A 103 16.35 11.20 6.79
C GLY A 103 14.98 11.87 6.63
N THR A 104 13.90 11.10 6.51
CA THR A 104 12.54 11.66 6.52
C THR A 104 12.26 12.45 7.79
N LYS A 105 11.50 13.53 7.66
CA LYS A 105 10.99 14.30 8.81
C LYS A 105 9.84 13.62 9.54
N MET A 106 9.23 12.60 8.95
CA MET A 106 8.10 11.89 9.55
C MET A 106 8.56 11.03 10.72
N LEU A 107 8.20 11.45 11.93
CA LEU A 107 8.54 10.78 13.19
C LEU A 107 7.53 9.69 13.57
N TYR A 108 7.13 8.88 12.61
CA TYR A 108 6.16 7.82 12.78
C TYR A 108 6.82 6.46 12.53
N ASN A 109 6.55 5.49 13.37
CA ASN A 109 7.20 4.16 13.27
C ASN A 109 6.60 3.25 12.20
N GLY A 110 5.44 3.60 11.68
CA GLY A 110 4.79 2.87 10.61
C GLY A 110 3.65 1.96 11.07
N VAL A 111 2.80 1.60 10.12
CA VAL A 111 1.73 0.61 10.30
C VAL A 111 2.32 -0.77 10.07
N LYS A 112 2.51 -1.55 11.13
CA LYS A 112 3.17 -2.86 11.06
C LYS A 112 2.24 -4.01 10.67
N ASN A 113 0.95 -3.87 10.92
CA ASN A 113 -0.04 -4.86 10.52
C ASN A 113 -0.35 -4.71 9.02
N ALA A 114 -0.08 -5.74 8.23
CA ALA A 114 -0.25 -5.72 6.78
C ALA A 114 -1.70 -5.46 6.33
N GLY A 115 -2.68 -5.99 7.06
CA GLY A 115 -4.10 -5.77 6.78
C GLY A 115 -4.50 -4.31 7.01
N GLN A 116 -4.11 -3.72 8.13
CA GLN A 116 -4.35 -2.31 8.42
C GLN A 116 -3.65 -1.39 7.43
N LEU A 117 -2.45 -1.74 6.99
CA LEU A 117 -1.72 -0.99 5.98
C LEU A 117 -2.43 -1.00 4.63
N ALA A 118 -2.91 -2.17 4.19
CA ALA A 118 -3.71 -2.29 2.98
C ALA A 118 -5.01 -1.48 3.06
N ASP A 119 -5.69 -1.51 4.21
CA ASP A 119 -6.89 -0.71 4.47
C ASP A 119 -6.60 0.79 4.40
N LEU A 120 -5.49 1.23 5.00
CA LEU A 120 -5.06 2.64 4.96
C LEU A 120 -4.78 3.10 3.53
N VAL A 121 -4.07 2.31 2.73
CA VAL A 121 -3.77 2.63 1.32
C VAL A 121 -5.06 2.74 0.53
N ALA A 122 -6.01 1.81 0.71
CA ALA A 122 -7.32 1.86 0.06
C ALA A 122 -8.10 3.14 0.42
N TYR A 123 -8.12 3.52 1.68
CA TYR A 123 -8.74 4.77 2.13
C TYR A 123 -8.09 6.00 1.49
N LEU A 124 -6.77 6.11 1.55
CA LEU A 124 -6.05 7.25 0.99
C LEU A 124 -6.28 7.38 -0.53
N LYS A 125 -6.35 6.28 -1.24
CA LYS A 125 -6.62 6.27 -2.68
C LYS A 125 -7.96 6.92 -3.03
N GLU A 126 -8.97 6.78 -2.17
CA GLU A 126 -10.28 7.42 -2.35
C GLU A 126 -10.30 8.84 -1.79
N ALA A 127 -9.77 9.05 -0.60
CA ALA A 127 -9.88 10.30 0.14
C ALA A 127 -9.00 11.43 -0.40
N THR A 128 -7.97 11.13 -1.18
CA THR A 128 -7.01 12.12 -1.71
C THR A 128 -7.20 12.45 -3.18
N LYS A 129 -8.30 12.02 -3.78
CA LYS A 129 -8.65 12.32 -5.19
C LYS A 129 -8.97 13.80 -5.41
#